data_05923579ad68f821134b34b5f940f783
#
_entry.id   05923579ad68f821134b34b5f940f783
#
_cell.length_a   1.000
_cell.length_b   1.000
_cell.length_c   1.000
_cell.angle_alpha   90.00
_cell.angle_beta   90.00
_cell.angle_gamma   90.00
#
_symmetry.space_group_name_H-M   'P 1'
#
loop_
_entity.id
_entity.type
_entity.pdbx_description
1 polymer ?
#
loop_
_entity_poly.entity_id
_entity_poly.type
_entity_poly.pdbx_seq_one_letter_code
_entity_poly.pdbx_strand_id
1 'polypeptide(L)'
;MIAFYNKIKNNLNYIIIAAVLIFFTVMSLTGNIGRSDTVLLEKVAIAIILATSLGMVVGFLGELSLGHAGFMCIGAYLGGKISSLLEPTLGNSFATLFIAVIVGGLVAAIFGMIIGLPALRLRGDYLAIVTLAFGEIVRTVVMNLPEGLFGGTLGLKTPRFNNKYLFIVAFVLVLLCLATIQNLLRSKHGRAISSIRDNEIAARSMGIDVTKYKLVVFTISSFFAGIGGVLYSYTQSRVQSASFDYNYSIEILVMVVLGGLGSINGSIIAATLITFLNVKLQTLLTGDLAVLQNLFYAVILILIVIYNNAPALKPFREKYNLKNLVAAKKKDNNDEKEVK
;
A
#
# COMPACT_ATOMS: atom_id res chain seq x y z
N MET A 1 -6.35 28.41 19.42
CA MET A 1 -7.04 27.12 19.58
C MET A 1 -7.44 26.50 18.23
N ILE A 2 -8.13 27.21 17.33
CA ILE A 2 -8.58 26.72 16.00
C ILE A 2 -7.40 26.28 15.11
N ALA A 3 -6.29 27.04 15.06
CA ALA A 3 -5.09 26.67 14.28
C ALA A 3 -4.42 25.40 14.80
N PHE A 4 -4.38 25.18 16.11
CA PHE A 4 -3.86 23.97 16.73
C PHE A 4 -4.75 22.75 16.44
N TYR A 5 -6.07 22.92 16.52
CA TYR A 5 -7.05 21.89 16.17
C TYR A 5 -6.94 21.46 14.69
N ASN A 6 -6.83 22.42 13.77
CA ASN A 6 -6.65 22.12 12.34
C ASN A 6 -5.30 21.45 12.05
N LYS A 7 -4.23 21.78 12.78
CA LYS A 7 -2.93 21.14 12.69
C LYS A 7 -2.98 19.68 13.17
N ILE A 8 -3.71 19.42 14.28
CA ILE A 8 -3.93 18.04 14.77
C ILE A 8 -4.76 17.24 13.79
N LYS A 9 -5.87 17.81 13.29
CA LYS A 9 -6.74 17.13 12.29
C LYS A 9 -5.99 16.75 11.02
N ASN A 10 -5.07 17.61 10.56
CA ASN A 10 -4.24 17.35 9.40
C ASN A 10 -3.16 16.25 9.63
N ASN A 11 -2.76 16.06 10.89
CA ASN A 11 -1.74 15.10 11.27
C ASN A 11 -2.30 13.86 12.00
N LEU A 12 -3.63 13.75 12.08
CA LEU A 12 -4.31 12.68 12.83
C LEU A 12 -3.83 11.28 12.41
N ASN A 13 -3.60 11.07 11.11
CA ASN A 13 -3.15 9.77 10.60
C ASN A 13 -1.76 9.39 11.13
N TYR A 14 -0.84 10.35 11.16
CA TYR A 14 0.50 10.10 11.72
C TYR A 14 0.42 9.76 13.20
N ILE A 15 -0.45 10.48 13.94
CA ILE A 15 -0.64 10.25 15.37
C ILE A 15 -1.23 8.86 15.60
N ILE A 16 -2.25 8.46 14.83
CA ILE A 16 -2.88 7.13 14.97
C ILE A 16 -1.87 6.03 14.63
N ILE A 17 -1.15 6.14 13.51
CA ILE A 17 -0.17 5.12 13.09
C ILE A 17 0.99 5.05 14.08
N ALA A 18 1.48 6.20 14.56
CA ALA A 18 2.53 6.24 15.59
C ALA A 18 2.04 5.65 16.92
N ALA A 19 0.79 5.93 17.34
CA ALA A 19 0.20 5.34 18.54
C ALA A 19 0.07 3.82 18.42
N VAL A 20 -0.38 3.32 17.27
CA VAL A 20 -0.46 1.88 16.96
C VAL A 20 0.94 1.27 17.02
N LEU A 21 1.94 1.91 16.40
CA LEU A 21 3.33 1.48 16.45
C LEU A 21 3.84 1.37 17.89
N ILE A 22 3.67 2.42 18.71
CA ILE A 22 4.13 2.46 20.09
C ILE A 22 3.43 1.37 20.91
N PHE A 23 2.10 1.23 20.77
CA PHE A 23 1.32 0.22 21.49
C PHE A 23 1.84 -1.20 21.21
N PHE A 24 1.98 -1.56 19.93
CA PHE A 24 2.47 -2.89 19.56
C PHE A 24 3.95 -3.11 19.89
N THR A 25 4.78 -2.05 19.86
CA THR A 25 6.16 -2.12 20.30
C THR A 25 6.26 -2.45 21.80
N VAL A 26 5.48 -1.77 22.63
CA VAL A 26 5.41 -2.05 24.07
C VAL A 26 4.92 -3.48 24.32
N MET A 27 3.86 -3.93 23.63
CA MET A 27 3.38 -5.31 23.73
C MET A 27 4.43 -6.33 23.27
N SER A 28 5.23 -6.03 22.26
CA SER A 28 6.32 -6.88 21.79
C SER A 28 7.45 -7.00 22.83
N LEU A 29 7.80 -5.88 23.47
CA LEU A 29 8.83 -5.85 24.54
C LEU A 29 8.38 -6.61 25.79
N THR A 30 7.09 -6.57 26.12
CA THR A 30 6.51 -7.32 27.25
C THR A 30 6.32 -8.82 26.96
N GLY A 31 6.61 -9.28 25.73
CA GLY A 31 6.46 -10.69 25.35
C GLY A 31 5.03 -11.15 25.11
N ASN A 32 4.05 -10.24 25.10
CA ASN A 32 2.63 -10.54 24.97
C ASN A 32 2.14 -10.67 23.51
N ILE A 33 3.03 -10.53 22.52
CA ILE A 33 2.68 -10.67 21.08
C ILE A 33 3.21 -12.01 20.56
N GLY A 34 2.30 -12.77 19.95
CA GLY A 34 2.63 -14.00 19.24
C GLY A 34 3.33 -13.70 17.89
N ARG A 35 4.07 -14.68 17.38
CA ARG A 35 4.72 -14.58 16.06
C ARG A 35 3.71 -14.36 14.94
N SER A 36 2.52 -14.92 15.03
CA SER A 36 1.44 -14.75 14.07
C SER A 36 0.99 -13.30 13.97
N ASP A 37 0.91 -12.58 15.11
CA ASP A 37 0.47 -11.20 15.16
C ASP A 37 1.56 -10.24 14.63
N THR A 38 2.85 -10.55 14.87
CA THR A 38 3.94 -9.77 14.28
C THR A 38 3.93 -9.86 12.75
N VAL A 39 3.76 -11.07 12.20
CA VAL A 39 3.65 -11.28 10.75
C VAL A 39 2.41 -10.58 10.18
N LEU A 40 1.28 -10.57 10.89
CA LEU A 40 0.09 -9.82 10.50
C LEU A 40 0.40 -8.32 10.40
N LEU A 41 1.07 -7.75 11.39
CA LEU A 41 1.45 -6.33 11.40
C LEU A 41 2.40 -5.98 10.25
N GLU A 42 3.37 -6.84 9.94
CA GLU A 42 4.26 -6.69 8.79
C GLU A 42 3.49 -6.66 7.47
N LYS A 43 2.58 -7.63 7.26
CA LYS A 43 1.72 -7.67 6.07
C LYS A 43 0.81 -6.44 5.96
N VAL A 44 0.24 -5.97 7.06
CA VAL A 44 -0.57 -4.74 7.11
C VAL A 44 0.27 -3.52 6.73
N ALA A 45 1.49 -3.38 7.24
CA ALA A 45 2.37 -2.26 6.89
C ALA A 45 2.72 -2.27 5.40
N ILE A 46 3.05 -3.44 4.84
CA ILE A 46 3.32 -3.61 3.40
C ILE A 46 2.09 -3.21 2.57
N ALA A 47 0.91 -3.71 2.94
CA ALA A 47 -0.34 -3.39 2.24
C ALA A 47 -0.67 -1.88 2.28
N ILE A 48 -0.42 -1.20 3.40
CA ILE A 48 -0.59 0.25 3.52
C ILE A 48 0.36 0.99 2.57
N ILE A 49 1.64 0.60 2.50
CA ILE A 49 2.61 1.21 1.56
C ILE A 49 2.14 1.02 0.13
N LEU A 50 1.75 -0.20 -0.26
CA LEU A 50 1.30 -0.52 -1.61
C LEU A 50 0.00 0.22 -1.98
N ALA A 51 -0.99 0.20 -1.08
CA ALA A 51 -2.26 0.87 -1.33
C ALA A 51 -2.12 2.40 -1.40
N THR A 52 -1.31 3.01 -0.52
CA THR A 52 -1.13 4.48 -0.53
C THR A 52 -0.29 4.93 -1.72
N SER A 53 0.72 4.17 -2.13
CA SER A 53 1.53 4.47 -3.31
C SER A 53 0.74 4.30 -4.61
N LEU A 54 -0.05 3.23 -4.77
CA LEU A 54 -0.96 3.08 -5.91
C LEU A 54 -2.08 4.13 -5.89
N GLY A 55 -2.61 4.44 -4.70
CA GLY A 55 -3.62 5.48 -4.50
C GLY A 55 -3.19 6.85 -4.99
N MET A 56 -1.87 7.14 -4.99
CA MET A 56 -1.34 8.37 -5.56
C MET A 56 -1.50 8.39 -7.09
N VAL A 57 -1.31 7.27 -7.77
CA VAL A 57 -1.48 7.16 -9.24
C VAL A 57 -2.97 7.13 -9.60
N VAL A 58 -3.73 6.22 -9.00
CA VAL A 58 -5.13 6.00 -9.39
C VAL A 58 -6.05 7.08 -8.84
N GLY A 59 -5.86 7.48 -7.57
CA GLY A 59 -6.77 8.39 -6.89
C GLY A 59 -6.49 9.88 -7.13
N PHE A 60 -5.22 10.27 -7.18
CA PHE A 60 -4.84 11.68 -7.28
C PHE A 60 -4.42 12.09 -8.68
N LEU A 61 -3.76 11.23 -9.45
CA LEU A 61 -3.42 11.50 -10.85
C LEU A 61 -4.55 11.09 -11.81
N GLY A 62 -5.40 10.11 -11.42
CA GLY A 62 -6.51 9.63 -12.23
C GLY A 62 -6.13 8.61 -13.29
N GLU A 63 -4.94 8.01 -13.19
CA GLU A 63 -4.44 7.04 -14.16
C GLU A 63 -4.54 5.61 -13.59
N LEU A 64 -5.21 4.72 -14.31
CA LEU A 64 -5.34 3.33 -13.89
C LEU A 64 -4.04 2.55 -14.17
N SER A 65 -3.44 1.96 -13.13
CA SER A 65 -2.25 1.12 -13.26
C SER A 65 -2.46 -0.22 -12.55
N LEU A 66 -2.12 -1.31 -13.25
CA LEU A 66 -2.17 -2.69 -12.76
C LEU A 66 -0.76 -3.34 -12.67
N GLY A 67 0.30 -2.55 -12.78
CA GLY A 67 1.69 -3.03 -12.74
C GLY A 67 2.33 -3.03 -11.35
N HIS A 68 1.59 -2.76 -10.29
CA HIS A 68 2.15 -2.51 -8.96
C HIS A 68 2.85 -3.74 -8.36
N ALA A 69 2.31 -4.95 -8.61
CA ALA A 69 2.95 -6.20 -8.23
C ALA A 69 4.28 -6.44 -8.97
N GLY A 70 4.43 -5.94 -10.21
CA GLY A 70 5.70 -6.00 -10.95
C GLY A 70 6.80 -5.16 -10.30
N PHE A 71 6.50 -3.93 -9.88
CA PHE A 71 7.46 -3.10 -9.14
C PHE A 71 7.80 -3.68 -7.77
N MET A 72 6.82 -4.26 -7.09
CA MET A 72 7.02 -5.00 -5.85
C MET A 72 7.93 -6.22 -6.08
N CYS A 73 7.74 -6.97 -7.17
CA CYS A 73 8.59 -8.10 -7.55
C CYS A 73 10.04 -7.67 -7.74
N ILE A 74 10.30 -6.58 -8.49
CA ILE A 74 11.64 -6.02 -8.68
C ILE A 74 12.29 -5.72 -7.33
N GLY A 75 11.58 -5.01 -6.45
CA GLY A 75 12.07 -4.67 -5.11
C GLY A 75 12.37 -5.91 -4.27
N ALA A 76 11.48 -6.90 -4.27
CA ALA A 76 11.62 -8.12 -3.49
C ALA A 76 12.83 -8.97 -3.91
N TYR A 77 13.00 -9.16 -5.22
CA TYR A 77 14.10 -9.98 -5.73
C TYR A 77 15.45 -9.28 -5.64
N LEU A 78 15.54 -8.00 -6.03
CA LEU A 78 16.79 -7.27 -5.96
C LEU A 78 17.18 -6.93 -4.52
N GLY A 79 16.24 -6.47 -3.70
CA GLY A 79 16.49 -6.24 -2.29
C GLY A 79 16.84 -7.51 -1.54
N GLY A 80 16.14 -8.62 -1.81
CA GLY A 80 16.43 -9.93 -1.24
C GLY A 80 17.79 -10.46 -1.65
N LYS A 81 18.20 -10.28 -2.93
CA LYS A 81 19.53 -10.67 -3.43
C LYS A 81 20.64 -9.87 -2.76
N ILE A 82 20.47 -8.55 -2.64
CA ILE A 82 21.43 -7.68 -1.95
C ILE A 82 21.56 -8.09 -0.48
N SER A 83 20.45 -8.39 0.17
CA SER A 83 20.46 -8.89 1.55
C SER A 83 21.28 -10.17 1.69
N SER A 84 21.07 -11.14 0.77
CA SER A 84 21.85 -12.41 0.77
C SER A 84 23.32 -12.19 0.48
N LEU A 85 23.69 -11.21 -0.35
CA LEU A 85 25.09 -10.88 -0.65
C LEU A 85 25.79 -10.16 0.52
N LEU A 86 25.06 -9.35 1.27
CA LEU A 86 25.61 -8.60 2.41
C LEU A 86 25.55 -9.36 3.74
N GLU A 87 24.76 -10.44 3.81
CA GLU A 87 24.64 -11.27 5.02
C GLU A 87 25.99 -11.80 5.54
N PRO A 88 26.94 -12.29 4.70
CA PRO A 88 28.24 -12.78 5.19
C PRO A 88 29.13 -11.68 5.77
N THR A 89 28.97 -10.42 5.34
CA THR A 89 29.85 -9.30 5.74
C THR A 89 29.26 -8.46 6.86
N LEU A 90 27.97 -8.13 6.79
CA LEU A 90 27.27 -7.23 7.72
C LEU A 90 26.31 -7.99 8.65
N GLY A 91 26.17 -9.31 8.47
CA GLY A 91 25.17 -10.10 9.15
C GLY A 91 23.74 -9.68 8.80
N ASN A 92 22.78 -10.26 9.52
CA ASN A 92 21.38 -9.89 9.39
C ASN A 92 21.04 -8.68 10.26
N SER A 93 21.59 -7.53 9.91
CA SER A 93 21.56 -6.27 10.68
C SER A 93 20.59 -5.24 10.07
N PHE A 94 20.28 -4.19 10.86
CA PHE A 94 19.51 -3.04 10.35
C PHE A 94 20.19 -2.34 9.17
N ALA A 95 21.55 -2.35 9.13
CA ALA A 95 22.29 -1.75 8.01
C ALA A 95 22.03 -2.51 6.71
N THR A 96 22.03 -3.84 6.73
CA THR A 96 21.72 -4.70 5.58
C THR A 96 20.29 -4.42 5.07
N LEU A 97 19.31 -4.36 5.98
CA LEU A 97 17.92 -4.05 5.66
C LEU A 97 17.79 -2.65 5.03
N PHE A 98 18.46 -1.64 5.60
CA PHE A 98 18.39 -0.26 5.11
C PHE A 98 18.98 -0.13 3.70
N ILE A 99 20.13 -0.75 3.44
CA ILE A 99 20.75 -0.79 2.11
C ILE A 99 19.82 -1.48 1.12
N ALA A 100 19.26 -2.64 1.49
CA ALA A 100 18.33 -3.38 0.64
C ALA A 100 17.09 -2.56 0.28
N VAL A 101 16.50 -1.85 1.26
CA VAL A 101 15.32 -0.98 1.07
C VAL A 101 15.64 0.17 0.10
N ILE A 102 16.77 0.84 0.27
CA ILE A 102 17.18 1.93 -0.62
C ILE A 102 17.40 1.40 -2.04
N VAL A 103 18.19 0.35 -2.19
CA VAL A 103 18.53 -0.17 -3.53
C VAL A 103 17.31 -0.78 -4.21
N GLY A 104 16.51 -1.60 -3.50
CA GLY A 104 15.30 -2.17 -4.05
C GLY A 104 14.27 -1.12 -4.49
N GLY A 105 14.09 -0.08 -3.67
CA GLY A 105 13.24 1.06 -4.01
C GLY A 105 13.76 1.86 -5.21
N LEU A 106 15.05 2.20 -5.24
CA LEU A 106 15.65 2.96 -6.34
C LEU A 106 15.60 2.21 -7.67
N VAL A 107 15.88 0.90 -7.66
CA VAL A 107 15.79 0.11 -8.90
C VAL A 107 14.34 0.01 -9.38
N ALA A 108 13.38 -0.21 -8.48
CA ALA A 108 11.95 -0.18 -8.84
C ALA A 108 11.54 1.18 -9.42
N ALA A 109 12.06 2.30 -8.89
CA ALA A 109 11.83 3.64 -9.42
C ALA A 109 12.42 3.83 -10.82
N ILE A 110 13.64 3.30 -11.09
CA ILE A 110 14.26 3.33 -12.42
C ILE A 110 13.40 2.57 -13.43
N PHE A 111 12.95 1.36 -13.09
CA PHE A 111 12.01 0.62 -13.94
C PHE A 111 10.68 1.36 -14.11
N GLY A 112 10.19 2.03 -13.05
CA GLY A 112 9.03 2.90 -13.12
C GLY A 112 9.22 4.04 -14.12
N MET A 113 10.38 4.67 -14.16
CA MET A 113 10.72 5.69 -15.17
C MET A 113 10.77 5.10 -16.59
N ILE A 114 11.48 3.98 -16.77
CA ILE A 114 11.65 3.34 -18.09
C ILE A 114 10.29 2.98 -18.69
N ILE A 115 9.41 2.37 -17.90
CA ILE A 115 8.08 1.98 -18.35
C ILE A 115 7.12 3.17 -18.39
N GLY A 116 7.25 4.09 -17.45
CA GLY A 116 6.40 5.27 -17.39
C GLY A 116 6.51 6.14 -18.64
N LEU A 117 7.70 6.29 -19.23
CA LEU A 117 7.89 7.11 -20.43
C LEU A 117 7.01 6.69 -21.62
N PRO A 118 6.97 5.43 -22.06
CA PRO A 118 6.07 5.00 -23.12
C PRO A 118 4.63 4.80 -22.63
N ALA A 119 4.42 4.23 -21.45
CA ALA A 119 3.10 3.87 -20.94
C ALA A 119 2.22 5.11 -20.69
N LEU A 120 2.77 6.18 -20.12
CA LEU A 120 2.02 7.40 -19.81
C LEU A 120 1.63 8.25 -21.04
N ARG A 121 2.04 7.83 -22.23
CA ARG A 121 1.49 8.37 -23.51
C ARG A 121 0.14 7.77 -23.86
N LEU A 122 -0.17 6.61 -23.28
CA LEU A 122 -1.46 5.95 -23.43
C LEU A 122 -2.45 6.53 -22.40
N ARG A 123 -3.74 6.35 -22.65
CA ARG A 123 -4.81 6.90 -21.80
C ARG A 123 -5.80 5.82 -21.39
N GLY A 124 -6.38 5.99 -20.21
CA GLY A 124 -7.46 5.12 -19.73
C GLY A 124 -7.02 3.66 -19.62
N ASP A 125 -7.83 2.75 -20.16
CA ASP A 125 -7.65 1.30 -20.02
C ASP A 125 -6.39 0.76 -20.71
N TYR A 126 -5.90 1.45 -21.76
CA TYR A 126 -4.65 1.05 -22.44
C TYR A 126 -3.44 1.16 -21.54
N LEU A 127 -3.40 2.15 -20.65
CA LEU A 127 -2.34 2.28 -19.66
C LEU A 127 -2.40 1.10 -18.66
N ALA A 128 -3.59 0.72 -18.23
CA ALA A 128 -3.78 -0.42 -17.33
C ALA A 128 -3.28 -1.74 -17.96
N ILE A 129 -3.61 -1.97 -19.24
CA ILE A 129 -3.18 -3.17 -19.98
C ILE A 129 -1.65 -3.22 -20.11
N VAL A 130 -1.01 -2.11 -20.47
CA VAL A 130 0.45 -2.06 -20.65
C VAL A 130 1.17 -2.23 -19.30
N THR A 131 0.69 -1.62 -18.23
CA THR A 131 1.29 -1.79 -16.90
C THR A 131 1.08 -3.19 -16.34
N LEU A 132 -0.06 -3.84 -16.62
CA LEU A 132 -0.30 -5.24 -16.29
C LEU A 132 0.66 -6.15 -17.06
N ALA A 133 0.78 -5.95 -18.38
CA ALA A 133 1.70 -6.72 -19.23
C ALA A 133 3.15 -6.59 -18.72
N PHE A 134 3.56 -5.37 -18.32
CA PHE A 134 4.88 -5.16 -17.70
C PHE A 134 5.04 -5.99 -16.42
N GLY A 135 4.06 -6.00 -15.53
CA GLY A 135 4.10 -6.81 -14.31
C GLY A 135 4.32 -8.29 -14.60
N GLU A 136 3.57 -8.84 -15.57
CA GLU A 136 3.69 -10.23 -16.00
C GLU A 136 5.02 -10.53 -16.70
N ILE A 137 5.55 -9.59 -17.50
CA ILE A 137 6.88 -9.71 -18.11
C ILE A 137 7.95 -9.80 -17.01
N VAL A 138 7.94 -8.88 -16.02
CA VAL A 138 8.90 -8.90 -14.92
C VAL A 138 8.83 -10.22 -14.16
N ARG A 139 7.62 -10.67 -13.81
CA ARG A 139 7.39 -11.95 -13.13
C ARG A 139 7.97 -13.13 -13.91
N THR A 140 7.70 -13.18 -15.21
CA THR A 140 8.16 -14.26 -16.11
C THR A 140 9.67 -14.20 -16.30
N VAL A 141 10.25 -13.03 -16.49
CA VAL A 141 11.71 -12.85 -16.61
C VAL A 141 12.39 -13.37 -15.36
N VAL A 142 11.96 -12.93 -14.18
CA VAL A 142 12.57 -13.34 -12.90
C VAL A 142 12.44 -14.85 -12.69
N MET A 143 11.33 -15.46 -13.08
CA MET A 143 11.10 -16.91 -12.99
C MET A 143 12.06 -17.71 -13.87
N ASN A 144 12.42 -17.20 -15.05
CA ASN A 144 13.27 -17.87 -16.03
C ASN A 144 14.76 -17.52 -15.92
N LEU A 145 15.14 -16.61 -14.99
CA LEU A 145 16.56 -16.35 -14.75
C LEU A 145 17.24 -17.54 -14.08
N PRO A 146 18.57 -17.72 -14.31
CA PRO A 146 19.32 -18.84 -13.75
C PRO A 146 19.15 -18.96 -12.23
N GLU A 147 19.05 -20.20 -11.74
CA GLU A 147 18.86 -20.50 -10.31
C GLU A 147 19.94 -19.88 -9.43
N GLY A 148 21.18 -19.79 -9.89
CA GLY A 148 22.29 -19.15 -9.17
C GLY A 148 22.14 -17.64 -8.99
N LEU A 149 21.32 -16.96 -9.82
CA LEU A 149 21.08 -15.52 -9.70
C LEU A 149 19.88 -15.22 -8.78
N PHE A 150 18.71 -15.76 -9.10
CA PHE A 150 17.44 -15.42 -8.43
C PHE A 150 16.63 -16.64 -7.98
N GLY A 151 17.24 -17.82 -7.99
CA GLY A 151 16.60 -19.06 -7.53
C GLY A 151 15.58 -19.67 -8.51
N GLY A 152 15.43 -19.13 -9.71
CA GLY A 152 14.56 -19.65 -10.77
C GLY A 152 13.13 -19.90 -10.30
N THR A 153 12.54 -21.03 -10.72
CA THR A 153 11.19 -21.46 -10.33
C THR A 153 11.04 -21.78 -8.85
N LEU A 154 12.14 -22.19 -8.18
CA LEU A 154 12.14 -22.45 -6.73
C LEU A 154 12.05 -21.17 -5.88
N GLY A 155 12.35 -20.03 -6.48
CA GLY A 155 12.36 -18.73 -5.83
C GLY A 155 13.65 -18.42 -5.06
N LEU A 156 13.87 -17.15 -4.80
CA LEU A 156 15.03 -16.63 -4.10
C LEU A 156 14.94 -16.90 -2.59
N LYS A 157 15.97 -17.58 -2.05
CA LYS A 157 16.12 -17.71 -0.60
C LYS A 157 16.61 -16.38 -0.02
N THR A 158 15.90 -15.86 0.95
CA THR A 158 16.19 -14.57 1.58
C THR A 158 16.48 -14.76 3.06
N PRO A 159 17.47 -14.03 3.63
CA PRO A 159 17.70 -14.05 5.06
C PRO A 159 16.48 -13.48 5.78
N ARG A 160 16.00 -14.18 6.80
CA ARG A 160 14.95 -13.64 7.65
C ARG A 160 15.58 -12.67 8.63
N PHE A 161 15.06 -11.45 8.68
CA PHE A 161 15.44 -10.50 9.71
C PHE A 161 15.05 -11.04 11.11
N ASN A 162 15.89 -10.75 12.11
CA ASN A 162 15.65 -11.23 13.47
C ASN A 162 14.30 -10.69 13.97
N ASN A 163 13.35 -11.57 14.08
CA ASN A 163 11.89 -11.47 13.85
C ASN A 163 11.09 -10.50 14.72
N LYS A 164 11.69 -9.87 15.75
CA LYS A 164 10.88 -9.05 16.69
C LYS A 164 10.77 -7.59 16.29
N TYR A 165 11.59 -7.12 15.34
CA TYR A 165 11.70 -5.67 15.05
C TYR A 165 11.39 -5.29 13.61
N LEU A 166 11.13 -6.26 12.72
CA LEU A 166 10.84 -5.95 11.31
C LEU A 166 9.58 -5.10 11.16
N PHE A 167 8.53 -5.39 11.97
CA PHE A 167 7.30 -4.60 11.94
C PHE A 167 7.54 -3.14 12.32
N ILE A 168 8.50 -2.85 13.23
CA ILE A 168 8.85 -1.47 13.62
C ILE A 168 9.40 -0.72 12.43
N VAL A 169 10.37 -1.33 11.71
CA VAL A 169 10.96 -0.74 10.51
C VAL A 169 9.89 -0.56 9.42
N ALA A 170 9.02 -1.55 9.24
CA ALA A 170 7.93 -1.48 8.28
C ALA A 170 6.98 -0.30 8.55
N PHE A 171 6.57 -0.09 9.81
CA PHE A 171 5.72 1.06 10.18
C PHE A 171 6.45 2.41 10.09
N VAL A 172 7.75 2.46 10.37
CA VAL A 172 8.56 3.67 10.12
C VAL A 172 8.57 4.01 8.63
N LEU A 173 8.72 3.00 7.75
CA LEU A 173 8.63 3.18 6.31
C LEU A 173 7.22 3.57 5.84
N VAL A 174 6.15 3.09 6.50
CA VAL A 174 4.78 3.57 6.29
C VAL A 174 4.70 5.07 6.58
N LEU A 175 5.21 5.52 7.74
CA LEU A 175 5.19 6.94 8.10
C LEU A 175 5.98 7.79 7.11
N LEU A 176 7.13 7.32 6.64
CA LEU A 176 7.94 7.98 5.61
C LEU A 176 7.20 8.05 4.27
N CYS A 177 6.56 6.96 3.85
CA CYS A 177 5.73 6.92 2.65
C CYS A 177 4.59 7.95 2.72
N LEU A 178 3.85 7.95 3.81
CA LEU A 178 2.75 8.89 4.04
C LEU A 178 3.25 10.34 4.08
N ALA A 179 4.37 10.60 4.76
CA ALA A 179 4.97 11.93 4.81
C ALA A 179 5.33 12.43 3.40
N THR A 180 5.97 11.58 2.60
CA THR A 180 6.34 11.93 1.23
C THR A 180 5.12 12.22 0.36
N ILE A 181 4.13 11.33 0.37
CA ILE A 181 2.91 11.46 -0.43
C ILE A 181 2.09 12.69 0.01
N GLN A 182 1.86 12.87 1.32
CA GLN A 182 1.07 14.01 1.79
C GLN A 182 1.75 15.36 1.56
N ASN A 183 3.08 15.42 1.74
CA ASN A 183 3.82 16.64 1.46
C ASN A 183 3.79 16.98 -0.04
N LEU A 184 3.93 15.97 -0.90
CA LEU A 184 3.80 16.15 -2.36
C LEU A 184 2.40 16.69 -2.70
N LEU A 185 1.35 16.06 -2.20
CA LEU A 185 -0.04 16.45 -2.52
C LEU A 185 -0.43 17.82 -1.98
N ARG A 186 0.13 18.24 -0.83
CA ARG A 186 -0.12 19.58 -0.26
C ARG A 186 0.69 20.69 -0.93
N SER A 187 1.70 20.34 -1.72
CA SER A 187 2.59 21.29 -2.40
C SER A 187 1.94 21.93 -3.64
N LYS A 188 2.66 22.84 -4.29
CA LYS A 188 2.30 23.35 -5.62
C LYS A 188 2.23 22.24 -6.68
N HIS A 189 3.08 21.22 -6.53
CA HIS A 189 3.09 20.06 -7.43
C HIS A 189 1.82 19.20 -7.29
N GLY A 190 1.29 19.05 -6.07
CA GLY A 190 0.03 18.34 -5.82
C GLY A 190 -1.16 19.04 -6.48
N ARG A 191 -1.19 20.38 -6.49
CA ARG A 191 -2.23 21.13 -7.22
C ARG A 191 -2.15 20.90 -8.72
N ALA A 192 -0.93 20.86 -9.30
CA ALA A 192 -0.75 20.54 -10.71
C ALA A 192 -1.19 19.09 -11.03
N ILE A 193 -0.90 18.13 -10.15
CA ILE A 193 -1.35 16.73 -10.29
C ILE A 193 -2.87 16.67 -10.29
N SER A 194 -3.55 17.34 -9.36
CA SER A 194 -5.01 17.36 -9.29
C SER A 194 -5.64 18.02 -10.51
N SER A 195 -5.06 19.11 -11.03
CA SER A 195 -5.55 19.77 -12.25
C SER A 195 -5.43 18.86 -13.49
N ILE A 196 -4.39 18.02 -13.58
CA ILE A 196 -4.23 17.03 -14.64
C ILE A 196 -5.36 15.99 -14.57
N ARG A 197 -5.65 15.48 -13.37
CA ARG A 197 -6.75 14.54 -13.14
C ARG A 197 -8.09 15.12 -13.55
N ASP A 198 -8.36 16.37 -13.18
CA ASP A 198 -9.66 16.99 -13.42
C ASP A 198 -9.84 17.33 -14.92
N ASN A 199 -8.83 17.87 -15.59
CA ASN A 199 -8.82 18.07 -17.04
C ASN A 199 -7.40 18.24 -17.60
N GLU A 200 -6.88 17.19 -18.24
CA GLU A 200 -5.52 17.16 -18.80
C GLU A 200 -5.31 18.25 -19.89
N ILE A 201 -6.32 18.48 -20.73
CA ILE A 201 -6.22 19.45 -21.84
C ILE A 201 -6.12 20.87 -21.27
N ALA A 202 -6.97 21.21 -20.32
CA ALA A 202 -6.94 22.51 -19.66
C ALA A 202 -5.64 22.74 -18.89
N ALA A 203 -5.14 21.72 -18.16
CA ALA A 203 -3.88 21.81 -17.45
C ALA A 203 -2.71 22.10 -18.41
N ARG A 204 -2.68 21.41 -19.55
CA ARG A 204 -1.66 21.62 -20.59
C ARG A 204 -1.75 23.02 -21.19
N SER A 205 -2.95 23.54 -21.46
CA SER A 205 -3.16 24.90 -21.97
C SER A 205 -2.71 25.99 -20.99
N MET A 206 -2.70 25.68 -19.67
CA MET A 206 -2.16 26.54 -18.62
C MET A 206 -0.65 26.40 -18.41
N GLY A 207 0.07 25.70 -19.31
CA GLY A 207 1.52 25.55 -19.27
C GLY A 207 2.02 24.47 -18.33
N ILE A 208 1.15 23.57 -17.82
CA ILE A 208 1.58 22.46 -16.97
C ILE A 208 2.14 21.34 -17.85
N ASP A 209 3.38 20.92 -17.56
CA ASP A 209 4.02 19.77 -18.22
C ASP A 209 3.42 18.47 -17.69
N VAL A 210 2.36 18.03 -18.34
CA VAL A 210 1.60 16.83 -17.96
C VAL A 210 2.49 15.59 -17.90
N THR A 211 3.35 15.38 -18.89
CA THR A 211 4.22 14.21 -18.99
C THR A 211 5.18 14.12 -17.80
N LYS A 212 5.79 15.24 -17.45
CA LYS A 212 6.70 15.33 -16.30
C LYS A 212 5.99 14.99 -14.99
N TYR A 213 4.81 15.56 -14.75
CA TYR A 213 4.08 15.30 -13.51
C TYR A 213 3.57 13.86 -13.41
N LYS A 214 3.07 13.29 -14.50
CA LYS A 214 2.68 11.88 -14.57
C LYS A 214 3.89 10.98 -14.26
N LEU A 215 5.04 11.24 -14.87
CA LEU A 215 6.25 10.49 -14.66
C LEU A 215 6.75 10.56 -13.21
N VAL A 216 6.75 11.75 -12.60
CA VAL A 216 7.15 11.93 -11.20
C VAL A 216 6.27 11.12 -10.25
N VAL A 217 4.94 11.19 -10.42
CA VAL A 217 3.99 10.43 -9.61
C VAL A 217 4.22 8.93 -9.77
N PHE A 218 4.38 8.46 -11.00
CA PHE A 218 4.60 7.05 -11.31
C PHE A 218 5.92 6.53 -10.73
N THR A 219 6.99 7.32 -10.83
CA THR A 219 8.31 6.99 -10.28
C THR A 219 8.31 6.91 -8.75
N ILE A 220 7.65 7.84 -8.07
CA ILE A 220 7.52 7.82 -6.60
C ILE A 220 6.68 6.62 -6.17
N SER A 221 5.61 6.32 -6.91
CA SER A 221 4.74 5.19 -6.63
C SER A 221 5.48 3.86 -6.78
N SER A 222 6.25 3.66 -7.87
CA SER A 222 7.06 2.47 -8.09
C SER A 222 8.21 2.33 -7.08
N PHE A 223 8.80 3.45 -6.61
CA PHE A 223 9.78 3.45 -5.52
C PHE A 223 9.21 2.83 -4.24
N PHE A 224 8.03 3.29 -3.81
CA PHE A 224 7.41 2.73 -2.61
C PHE A 224 6.88 1.31 -2.82
N ALA A 225 6.43 0.97 -4.02
CA ALA A 225 6.09 -0.42 -4.35
C ALA A 225 7.32 -1.34 -4.22
N GLY A 226 8.50 -0.88 -4.67
CA GLY A 226 9.76 -1.58 -4.48
C GLY A 226 10.13 -1.76 -3.00
N ILE A 227 9.96 -0.72 -2.19
CA ILE A 227 10.16 -0.81 -0.72
C ILE A 227 9.23 -1.87 -0.11
N GLY A 228 7.94 -1.86 -0.48
CA GLY A 228 6.99 -2.90 -0.06
C GLY A 228 7.46 -4.29 -0.44
N GLY A 229 8.06 -4.45 -1.63
CA GLY A 229 8.65 -5.70 -2.10
C GLY A 229 9.84 -6.15 -1.25
N VAL A 230 10.76 -5.25 -0.92
CA VAL A 230 11.89 -5.56 -0.03
C VAL A 230 11.39 -6.02 1.34
N LEU A 231 10.45 -5.31 1.94
CA LEU A 231 9.85 -5.72 3.22
C LEU A 231 9.22 -7.11 3.11
N TYR A 232 8.48 -7.37 2.02
CA TYR A 232 7.90 -8.69 1.76
C TYR A 232 8.97 -9.79 1.71
N SER A 233 10.13 -9.54 1.08
CA SER A 233 11.21 -10.52 1.01
C SER A 233 11.75 -10.94 2.38
N TYR A 234 11.71 -10.05 3.36
CA TYR A 234 12.12 -10.35 4.74
C TYR A 234 11.05 -11.05 5.58
N THR A 235 9.78 -10.96 5.19
CA THR A 235 8.69 -11.70 5.86
C THR A 235 8.62 -13.16 5.43
N GLN A 236 9.14 -13.47 4.25
CA GLN A 236 9.15 -14.83 3.67
C GLN A 236 10.53 -15.47 3.84
N SER A 237 10.58 -16.81 3.98
CA SER A 237 11.86 -17.53 3.92
C SER A 237 12.36 -17.73 2.48
N ARG A 238 11.44 -17.59 1.53
CA ARG A 238 11.71 -17.73 0.11
C ARG A 238 10.71 -16.87 -0.66
N VAL A 239 11.23 -16.02 -1.53
CA VAL A 239 10.42 -15.19 -2.42
C VAL A 239 10.16 -15.95 -3.71
N GLN A 240 8.90 -16.19 -4.01
CA GLN A 240 8.46 -16.86 -5.22
C GLN A 240 7.85 -15.86 -6.20
N SER A 241 8.19 -15.96 -7.48
CA SER A 241 7.63 -15.10 -8.53
C SER A 241 6.11 -15.26 -8.69
N ALA A 242 5.59 -16.45 -8.39
CA ALA A 242 4.16 -16.73 -8.41
C ALA A 242 3.32 -15.83 -7.47
N SER A 243 3.94 -15.28 -6.41
CA SER A 243 3.26 -14.38 -5.47
C SER A 243 3.04 -12.95 -6.02
N PHE A 244 3.63 -12.62 -7.17
CA PHE A 244 3.54 -11.27 -7.77
C PHE A 244 2.75 -11.30 -9.09
N ASP A 245 1.67 -12.05 -9.11
CA ASP A 245 0.78 -12.17 -10.26
C ASP A 245 -0.13 -10.93 -10.42
N TYR A 246 -0.88 -10.89 -11.52
CA TYR A 246 -1.83 -9.82 -11.78
C TYR A 246 -2.96 -9.75 -10.74
N ASN A 247 -3.34 -10.87 -10.10
CA ASN A 247 -4.35 -10.89 -9.05
C ASN A 247 -3.92 -10.05 -7.85
N TYR A 248 -2.62 -10.10 -7.50
CA TYR A 248 -2.09 -9.28 -6.41
C TYR A 248 -2.16 -7.78 -6.75
N SER A 249 -1.90 -7.39 -8.01
CA SER A 249 -2.10 -6.01 -8.46
C SER A 249 -3.56 -5.56 -8.35
N ILE A 250 -4.50 -6.45 -8.70
CA ILE A 250 -5.94 -6.20 -8.55
C ILE A 250 -6.32 -6.07 -7.08
N GLU A 251 -5.78 -6.92 -6.20
CA GLU A 251 -6.03 -6.84 -4.75
C GLU A 251 -5.60 -5.47 -4.19
N ILE A 252 -4.42 -4.96 -4.57
CA ILE A 252 -3.96 -3.62 -4.17
C ILE A 252 -4.90 -2.54 -4.73
N LEU A 253 -5.35 -2.66 -5.99
CA LEU A 253 -6.32 -1.74 -6.58
C LEU A 253 -7.65 -1.74 -5.82
N VAL A 254 -8.15 -2.91 -5.43
CA VAL A 254 -9.37 -3.05 -4.63
C VAL A 254 -9.23 -2.33 -3.28
N MET A 255 -8.06 -2.40 -2.61
CA MET A 255 -7.79 -1.64 -1.39
C MET A 255 -7.94 -0.14 -1.61
N VAL A 256 -7.44 0.38 -2.75
CA VAL A 256 -7.54 1.81 -3.10
C VAL A 256 -8.97 2.22 -3.43
N VAL A 257 -9.66 1.44 -4.24
CA VAL A 257 -11.05 1.73 -4.66
C VAL A 257 -12.01 1.65 -3.48
N LEU A 258 -11.88 0.63 -2.64
CA LEU A 258 -12.70 0.44 -1.44
C LEU A 258 -12.44 1.53 -0.40
N GLY A 259 -11.19 1.99 -0.29
CA GLY A 259 -10.83 3.13 0.56
C GLY A 259 -11.36 4.47 0.05
N GLY A 260 -11.78 4.53 -1.21
CA GLY A 260 -12.24 5.73 -1.91
C GLY A 260 -11.12 6.43 -2.66
N LEU A 261 -11.31 6.59 -3.95
CA LEU A 261 -10.34 7.23 -4.85
C LEU A 261 -10.00 8.66 -4.37
N GLY A 262 -8.70 8.94 -4.21
CA GLY A 262 -8.21 10.22 -3.71
C GLY A 262 -8.25 10.39 -2.18
N SER A 263 -8.58 9.33 -1.42
CA SER A 263 -8.58 9.34 0.04
C SER A 263 -7.45 8.48 0.62
N ILE A 264 -6.37 9.11 1.08
CA ILE A 264 -5.25 8.40 1.74
C ILE A 264 -5.75 7.65 2.99
N ASN A 265 -6.59 8.29 3.80
CA ASN A 265 -7.13 7.71 5.02
C ASN A 265 -7.98 6.47 4.74
N GLY A 266 -8.80 6.56 3.71
CA GLY A 266 -9.60 5.44 3.26
C GLY A 266 -8.73 4.27 2.78
N SER A 267 -7.70 4.54 2.00
CA SER A 267 -6.76 3.50 1.52
C SER A 267 -6.04 2.80 2.68
N ILE A 268 -5.64 3.54 3.74
CA ILE A 268 -5.03 2.96 4.94
C ILE A 268 -6.00 2.01 5.65
N ILE A 269 -7.24 2.47 5.87
CA ILE A 269 -8.27 1.67 6.56
C ILE A 269 -8.62 0.43 5.73
N ALA A 270 -8.82 0.59 4.42
CA ALA A 270 -9.15 -0.52 3.54
C ALA A 270 -8.02 -1.54 3.45
N ALA A 271 -6.76 -1.09 3.31
CA ALA A 271 -5.59 -1.97 3.30
C ALA A 271 -5.47 -2.77 4.60
N THR A 272 -5.65 -2.11 5.75
CA THR A 272 -5.62 -2.77 7.05
C THR A 272 -6.74 -3.81 7.19
N LEU A 273 -7.97 -3.45 6.83
CA LEU A 273 -9.15 -4.32 6.94
C LEU A 273 -9.04 -5.53 6.01
N ILE A 274 -8.69 -5.32 4.75
CA ILE A 274 -8.57 -6.39 3.74
C ILE A 274 -7.45 -7.35 4.13
N THR A 275 -6.27 -6.84 4.52
CA THR A 275 -5.14 -7.68 4.93
C THR A 275 -5.45 -8.46 6.21
N PHE A 276 -6.08 -7.81 7.19
CA PHE A 276 -6.52 -8.48 8.42
C PHE A 276 -7.51 -9.60 8.12
N LEU A 277 -8.52 -9.33 7.27
CA LEU A 277 -9.52 -10.31 6.86
C LEU A 277 -8.86 -11.50 6.15
N ASN A 278 -7.99 -11.24 5.17
CA ASN A 278 -7.29 -12.28 4.40
C ASN A 278 -6.45 -13.19 5.33
N VAL A 279 -5.63 -12.60 6.21
CA VAL A 279 -4.78 -13.37 7.14
C VAL A 279 -5.63 -14.16 8.16
N LYS A 280 -6.71 -13.58 8.68
CA LYS A 280 -7.58 -14.29 9.64
C LYS A 280 -8.39 -15.40 8.96
N LEU A 281 -8.90 -15.19 7.75
CA LEU A 281 -9.55 -16.26 6.99
C LEU A 281 -8.57 -17.41 6.71
N GLN A 282 -7.32 -17.11 6.37
CA GLN A 282 -6.27 -18.10 6.14
C GLN A 282 -5.98 -18.94 7.41
N THR A 283 -6.09 -18.34 8.59
CA THR A 283 -5.88 -19.07 9.86
C THR A 283 -7.11 -19.85 10.33
N LEU A 284 -8.31 -19.40 9.99
CA LEU A 284 -9.58 -20.03 10.39
C LEU A 284 -9.98 -21.17 9.45
N LEU A 285 -9.77 -21.01 8.16
CA LEU A 285 -10.12 -21.97 7.12
C LEU A 285 -8.91 -22.85 6.80
N THR A 286 -8.69 -23.89 7.57
CA THR A 286 -7.59 -24.85 7.38
C THR A 286 -8.15 -26.20 6.88
N GLY A 287 -7.29 -27.04 6.30
CA GLY A 287 -7.69 -28.34 5.75
C GLY A 287 -8.56 -28.19 4.49
N ASP A 288 -9.62 -28.99 4.39
CA ASP A 288 -10.52 -29.03 3.21
C ASP A 288 -11.25 -27.69 2.96
N LEU A 289 -11.46 -26.90 4.01
CA LEU A 289 -12.07 -25.58 3.91
C LEU A 289 -11.14 -24.50 3.34
N ALA A 290 -9.83 -24.75 3.24
CA ALA A 290 -8.88 -23.79 2.67
C ALA A 290 -9.21 -23.45 1.22
N VAL A 291 -9.81 -24.37 0.47
CA VAL A 291 -10.25 -24.12 -0.92
C VAL A 291 -11.33 -23.04 -1.00
N LEU A 292 -12.17 -22.94 0.03
CA LEU A 292 -13.25 -21.95 0.11
C LEU A 292 -12.78 -20.57 0.59
N GLN A 293 -11.52 -20.43 1.04
CA GLN A 293 -10.98 -19.17 1.55
C GLN A 293 -11.14 -18.02 0.55
N ASN A 294 -10.73 -18.25 -0.70
CA ASN A 294 -10.80 -17.23 -1.75
C ASN A 294 -12.26 -16.88 -2.09
N LEU A 295 -13.16 -17.84 -2.05
CA LEU A 295 -14.60 -17.62 -2.26
C LEU A 295 -15.19 -16.73 -1.16
N PHE A 296 -14.95 -17.06 0.12
CA PHE A 296 -15.44 -16.26 1.25
C PHE A 296 -14.83 -14.84 1.21
N TYR A 297 -13.55 -14.74 0.94
CA TYR A 297 -12.87 -13.44 0.77
C TYR A 297 -13.54 -12.60 -0.33
N ALA A 298 -13.76 -13.18 -1.53
CA ALA A 298 -14.41 -12.49 -2.64
C ALA A 298 -15.85 -12.05 -2.30
N VAL A 299 -16.64 -12.91 -1.67
CA VAL A 299 -18.01 -12.58 -1.25
C VAL A 299 -18.02 -11.43 -0.25
N ILE A 300 -17.16 -11.47 0.76
CA ILE A 300 -17.06 -10.39 1.76
C ILE A 300 -16.65 -9.08 1.09
N LEU A 301 -15.68 -9.10 0.17
CA LEU A 301 -15.29 -7.91 -0.59
C LEU A 301 -16.43 -7.34 -1.40
N ILE A 302 -17.17 -8.18 -2.13
CA ILE A 302 -18.33 -7.76 -2.91
C ILE A 302 -19.38 -7.10 -2.01
N LEU A 303 -19.70 -7.70 -0.86
CA LEU A 303 -20.64 -7.14 0.10
C LEU A 303 -20.19 -5.77 0.63
N ILE A 304 -18.89 -5.61 0.95
CA ILE A 304 -18.34 -4.33 1.40
C ILE A 304 -18.42 -3.28 0.29
N VAL A 305 -18.08 -3.63 -0.95
CA VAL A 305 -18.16 -2.72 -2.11
C VAL A 305 -19.60 -2.30 -2.37
N ILE A 306 -20.55 -3.24 -2.35
CA ILE A 306 -21.97 -2.96 -2.51
C ILE A 306 -22.46 -2.04 -1.38
N TYR A 307 -22.13 -2.34 -0.13
CA TYR A 307 -22.49 -1.49 1.00
C TYR A 307 -21.99 -0.06 0.87
N ASN A 308 -20.74 0.13 0.40
CA ASN A 308 -20.14 1.45 0.25
C ASN A 308 -20.67 2.24 -0.94
N ASN A 309 -21.04 1.57 -2.04
CA ASN A 309 -21.34 2.24 -3.30
C ASN A 309 -22.82 2.18 -3.70
N ALA A 310 -23.64 1.27 -3.17
CA ALA A 310 -25.04 1.14 -3.57
C ALA A 310 -25.86 2.36 -3.14
N PRO A 311 -26.55 3.04 -4.10
CA PRO A 311 -27.41 4.18 -3.81
C PRO A 311 -28.59 3.84 -2.87
N ALA A 312 -29.10 2.62 -2.98
CA ALA A 312 -30.21 2.11 -2.14
C ALA A 312 -29.83 2.04 -0.64
N LEU A 313 -28.56 1.86 -0.31
CA LEU A 313 -28.07 1.78 1.07
C LEU A 313 -27.64 3.14 1.65
N LYS A 314 -27.74 4.21 0.86
CA LYS A 314 -27.37 5.56 1.31
C LYS A 314 -28.13 6.01 2.55
N PRO A 315 -29.47 5.87 2.68
CA PRO A 315 -30.20 6.26 3.88
C PRO A 315 -29.81 5.45 5.10
N PHE A 316 -29.52 4.16 4.92
CA PHE A 316 -29.06 3.29 6.01
C PHE A 316 -27.65 3.70 6.50
N ARG A 317 -26.74 4.00 5.57
CA ARG A 317 -25.37 4.46 5.87
C ARG A 317 -25.35 5.83 6.54
N GLU A 318 -26.23 6.76 6.15
CA GLU A 318 -26.38 8.07 6.79
C GLU A 318 -26.91 7.97 8.22
N LYS A 319 -27.83 7.04 8.48
CA LYS A 319 -28.40 6.77 9.81
C LYS A 319 -27.34 6.22 10.79
N TYR A 320 -26.43 5.37 10.32
CA TYR A 320 -25.37 4.74 11.13
C TYR A 320 -24.01 5.43 11.02
N ASN A 321 -23.93 6.60 10.38
CA ASN A 321 -22.68 7.36 10.27
C ASN A 321 -22.30 7.90 11.66
N LEU A 322 -21.10 7.52 12.15
CA LEU A 322 -20.57 7.95 13.44
C LEU A 322 -20.62 9.47 13.66
N LYS A 323 -20.49 10.27 12.59
CA LYS A 323 -20.62 11.73 12.68
C LYS A 323 -22.03 12.16 13.04
N ASN A 324 -23.04 11.51 12.50
CA ASN A 324 -24.45 11.82 12.76
C ASN A 324 -24.87 11.30 14.14
N LEU A 325 -24.35 10.15 14.56
CA LEU A 325 -24.59 9.60 15.90
C LEU A 325 -23.96 10.49 16.99
N VAL A 326 -22.74 11.00 16.76
CA VAL A 326 -22.06 11.93 17.68
C VAL A 326 -22.75 13.30 17.68
N ALA A 327 -23.25 13.77 16.53
CA ALA A 327 -24.00 15.03 16.42
C ALA A 327 -25.38 14.93 17.10
N ALA A 328 -26.09 13.81 16.94
CA ALA A 328 -27.36 13.54 17.62
C ALA A 328 -27.18 13.50 19.14
N LYS A 329 -26.16 12.78 19.63
CA LYS A 329 -25.86 12.70 21.07
C LYS A 329 -25.42 14.02 21.68
N LYS A 330 -24.84 14.93 20.86
CA LYS A 330 -24.48 16.28 21.31
C LYS A 330 -25.68 17.22 21.35
N LYS A 331 -26.68 16.96 20.53
CA LYS A 331 -27.95 17.70 20.52
C LYS A 331 -28.81 17.32 21.74
N ASP A 332 -28.96 16.01 22.01
CA ASP A 332 -29.67 15.52 23.20
C ASP A 332 -29.05 16.05 24.50
N ASN A 333 -27.72 16.07 24.62
CA ASN A 333 -27.04 16.61 25.80
C ASN A 333 -27.15 18.14 25.96
N ASN A 334 -27.43 18.89 24.89
CA ASN A 334 -27.68 20.34 25.00
C ASN A 334 -29.14 20.63 25.36
N ASP A 335 -30.06 19.85 24.79
CA ASP A 335 -31.50 19.99 25.13
C ASP A 335 -31.80 19.62 26.60
N GLU A 336 -31.06 18.62 27.18
CA GLU A 336 -31.13 18.31 28.60
C GLU A 336 -30.53 19.41 29.53
N LYS A 337 -29.63 20.25 29.01
CA LYS A 337 -29.03 21.37 29.77
C LYS A 337 -29.87 22.64 29.71
N GLU A 338 -30.73 22.80 28.71
CA GLU A 338 -31.64 23.92 28.59
C GLU A 338 -32.96 23.73 29.38
N VAL A 339 -33.25 22.48 29.81
CA VAL A 339 -34.46 22.13 30.61
C VAL A 339 -34.18 22.10 32.11
N LYS A 340 -32.92 22.33 32.54
CA LYS A 340 -32.51 22.50 33.93
C LYS A 340 -32.09 23.96 34.19
#